data_31656944a9c068f6d06ba1f6914b7470
#
_entry.id   31656944a9c068f6d06ba1f6914b7470
#
_cell.length_a   1.000
_cell.length_b   1.000
_cell.length_c   1.000
_cell.angle_alpha   90.00
_cell.angle_beta   90.00
_cell.angle_gamma   90.00
#
_symmetry.space_group_name_H-M   'P 1'
#
loop_
_entity.id
_entity.type
_entity.pdbx_description
1 polymer ?
#
loop_
_entity_poly.entity_id
_entity_poly.type
_entity_poly.pdbx_seq_one_letter_code
_entity_poly.pdbx_strand_id
1 'polypeptide(L)'
;MRCSSPAAPWCCPAHLGRAASVAAGAVVHLGAIVAPAARIPVGWVAVGDPAQPFPPGQAEAIRAGLAEAGWSFLPLVFGVDDAGGRRDQLRAALGRYTAAMARHHRQDQVIAACQAGGP
;
A
#
# COMPACT_ATOMS: atom_id res chain seq x y z
N MET A 1 -1.34 -4.35 12.69
CA MET A 1 -1.03 -5.68 12.14
C MET A 1 0.20 -5.56 11.26
N ARG A 2 1.30 -6.11 11.67
CA ARG A 2 2.45 -6.24 10.78
C ARG A 2 2.16 -7.36 9.80
N CYS A 3 2.12 -7.07 8.50
CA CYS A 3 2.22 -8.11 7.50
C CYS A 3 3.65 -8.67 7.53
N SER A 4 3.90 -9.59 8.42
CA SER A 4 5.19 -10.26 8.52
C SER A 4 5.26 -11.53 7.66
N SER A 5 4.39 -11.66 6.66
CA SER A 5 4.45 -12.79 5.75
C SER A 5 5.33 -12.45 4.54
N PRO A 6 6.47 -13.09 4.36
CA PRO A 6 7.29 -12.92 3.16
C PRO A 6 6.58 -13.41 1.88
N ALA A 7 5.41 -14.03 2.01
CA ALA A 7 4.64 -14.56 0.89
C ALA A 7 3.67 -13.57 0.26
N ALA A 8 3.47 -12.38 0.84
CA ALA A 8 2.54 -11.38 0.32
C ALA A 8 3.22 -10.02 0.14
N PRO A 9 4.01 -9.83 -0.93
CA PRO A 9 4.69 -8.56 -1.20
C PRO A 9 3.73 -7.40 -1.52
N TRP A 10 2.46 -7.66 -1.66
CA TRP A 10 1.41 -6.67 -1.90
C TRP A 10 0.82 -6.05 -0.64
N CYS A 11 1.07 -6.61 0.50
CA CYS A 11 0.70 -5.98 1.76
C CYS A 11 1.66 -4.82 2.02
N CYS A 12 1.40 -3.69 1.41
CA CYS A 12 1.95 -2.42 1.86
C CYS A 12 0.94 -1.81 2.82
N PRO A 13 0.87 -2.28 4.06
CA PRO A 13 -0.14 -1.79 4.96
C PRO A 13 0.19 -0.36 5.34
N ALA A 14 -0.79 0.50 5.21
CA ALA A 14 -0.85 1.65 6.07
C ALA A 14 -1.14 1.13 7.49
N HIS A 15 -0.42 1.63 8.48
CA HIS A 15 -0.68 1.32 9.87
C HIS A 15 -1.49 2.44 10.50
N LEU A 16 -2.63 2.07 11.05
CA LEU A 16 -3.42 2.98 11.89
C LEU A 16 -3.09 2.68 13.35
N GLY A 17 -2.59 3.68 14.05
CA GLY A 17 -2.37 3.59 15.48
C GLY A 17 -3.67 3.40 16.25
N ARG A 18 -3.56 2.95 17.48
CA ARG A 18 -4.72 2.72 18.36
C ARG A 18 -5.54 4.01 18.51
N ALA A 19 -6.85 3.91 18.36
CA ALA A 19 -7.79 5.04 18.43
C ALA A 19 -7.56 6.14 17.36
N ALA A 20 -6.79 5.86 16.32
CA ALA A 20 -6.72 6.78 15.18
C ALA A 20 -8.06 6.78 14.42
N SER A 21 -8.43 7.94 13.90
CA SER A 21 -9.65 8.08 13.12
C SER A 21 -9.37 8.67 11.73
N VAL A 22 -9.97 8.09 10.72
CA VAL A 22 -9.89 8.53 9.34
C VAL A 22 -11.28 8.94 8.88
N ALA A 23 -11.46 10.19 8.54
CA ALA A 23 -12.74 10.74 8.13
C ALA A 23 -13.10 10.37 6.69
N ALA A 24 -14.33 10.63 6.29
CA ALA A 24 -14.84 10.29 4.97
C ALA A 24 -14.00 10.91 3.84
N GLY A 25 -13.69 10.12 2.82
CA GLY A 25 -12.90 10.57 1.68
C GLY A 25 -11.43 10.88 1.97
N ALA A 26 -10.95 10.68 3.20
CA ALA A 26 -9.54 10.79 3.50
C ALA A 26 -8.76 9.60 2.93
N VAL A 27 -7.53 9.86 2.52
CA VAL A 27 -6.63 8.86 1.96
C VAL A 27 -5.46 8.66 2.91
N VAL A 28 -5.23 7.43 3.33
CA VAL A 28 -4.00 7.02 4.01
C VAL A 28 -3.11 6.34 2.98
N HIS A 29 -1.99 6.98 2.67
CA HIS A 29 -1.11 6.51 1.62
C HIS A 29 -0.43 5.18 2.02
N LEU A 30 -0.04 4.40 1.02
CA LEU A 30 0.71 3.16 1.23
C LEU A 30 1.97 3.42 2.04
N GLY A 31 2.23 2.58 3.03
CA GLY A 31 3.37 2.71 3.92
C GLY A 31 3.26 3.82 4.97
N ALA A 32 2.17 4.57 5.01
CA ALA A 32 1.96 5.59 6.02
C ALA A 32 1.68 4.96 7.40
N ILE A 33 2.25 5.51 8.43
CA ILE A 33 2.04 5.08 9.82
C ILE A 33 1.36 6.22 10.58
N VAL A 34 0.06 6.08 10.76
CA VAL A 34 -0.75 7.05 11.50
C VAL A 34 -0.55 6.84 13.00
N ALA A 35 -0.15 7.89 13.69
CA ALA A 35 0.09 7.85 15.13
C ALA A 35 -1.17 7.48 15.92
N PRO A 36 -1.03 6.89 17.13
CA PRO A 36 -2.17 6.65 18.00
C PRO A 36 -2.97 7.93 18.29
N ALA A 37 -4.28 7.83 18.31
CA ALA A 37 -5.23 8.91 18.55
C ALA A 37 -5.18 10.06 17.52
N ALA A 38 -4.41 9.93 16.44
CA ALA A 38 -4.39 10.91 15.37
C ALA A 38 -5.71 10.95 14.61
N ARG A 39 -6.05 12.09 14.07
CA ARG A 39 -7.26 12.30 13.28
C ARG A 39 -6.90 12.80 11.89
N ILE A 40 -7.38 12.10 10.89
CA ILE A 40 -7.24 12.53 9.49
C ILE A 40 -8.58 13.13 9.05
N PRO A 41 -8.64 14.45 8.78
CA PRO A 41 -9.88 15.12 8.41
C PRO A 41 -10.47 14.67 7.07
N VAL A 42 -11.71 15.06 6.82
CA VAL A 42 -12.41 14.77 5.56
C VAL A 42 -11.61 15.23 4.35
N GLY A 43 -11.37 14.34 3.41
CA GLY A 43 -10.70 14.63 2.14
C GLY A 43 -9.19 14.86 2.23
N TRP A 44 -8.59 14.74 3.41
CA TRP A 44 -7.14 14.91 3.59
C TRP A 44 -6.37 13.66 3.19
N VAL A 45 -5.08 13.85 2.90
CA VAL A 45 -4.16 12.77 2.54
C VAL A 45 -3.06 12.67 3.59
N ALA A 46 -2.92 11.51 4.20
CA ALA A 46 -1.88 11.22 5.18
C ALA A 46 -0.75 10.42 4.54
N VAL A 47 0.48 10.90 4.67
CA VAL A 47 1.67 10.38 4.01
C VAL A 47 2.84 10.30 4.98
N GLY A 48 3.60 9.23 4.90
CA GLY A 48 4.89 9.10 5.60
C GLY A 48 4.83 8.37 6.94
N ASP A 49 5.97 8.36 7.61
CA ASP A 49 6.16 7.75 8.94
C ASP A 49 6.95 8.70 9.84
N PRO A 50 6.34 9.32 10.85
CA PRO A 50 4.90 9.34 11.16
C PRO A 50 4.09 10.05 10.07
N ALA A 51 2.86 9.62 9.85
CA ALA A 51 2.03 10.17 8.79
C ALA A 51 1.70 11.64 9.02
N GLN A 52 1.97 12.45 8.01
CA GLN A 52 1.65 13.88 7.99
C GLN A 52 0.35 14.07 7.20
N PRO A 53 -0.69 14.69 7.77
CA PRO A 53 -1.91 14.99 7.04
C PRO A 53 -1.76 16.27 6.20
N PHE A 54 -2.15 16.19 4.95
CA PHE A 54 -2.16 17.31 4.01
C PHE A 54 -3.59 17.65 3.58
N PRO A 55 -3.97 18.94 3.56
CA PRO A 55 -5.26 19.37 3.07
C PRO A 55 -5.50 18.99 1.59
N PRO A 56 -6.76 18.88 1.17
CA PRO A 56 -7.08 18.67 -0.23
C PRO A 56 -6.57 19.84 -1.09
N GLY A 57 -6.11 19.52 -2.30
CA GLY A 57 -5.60 20.51 -3.26
C GLY A 57 -4.12 20.88 -3.10
N GLN A 58 -3.42 20.32 -2.13
CA GLN A 58 -1.98 20.58 -1.93
C GLN A 58 -1.10 19.48 -2.55
N ALA A 59 -1.23 19.25 -3.84
CA ALA A 59 -0.52 18.18 -4.54
C ALA A 59 1.01 18.29 -4.43
N GLU A 60 1.55 19.50 -4.46
CA GLU A 60 2.99 19.73 -4.35
C GLU A 60 3.52 19.39 -2.95
N ALA A 61 2.80 19.75 -1.89
CA ALA A 61 3.16 19.39 -0.54
C ALA A 61 3.12 17.88 -0.31
N ILE A 62 2.13 17.19 -0.89
CA ILE A 62 2.02 15.73 -0.85
C ILE A 62 3.20 15.09 -1.57
N ARG A 63 3.58 15.57 -2.76
CA ARG A 63 4.74 15.07 -3.50
C ARG A 63 6.04 15.26 -2.72
N ALA A 64 6.21 16.42 -2.09
CA ALA A 64 7.38 16.69 -1.26
C ALA A 64 7.44 15.74 -0.06
N GLY A 65 6.32 15.51 0.63
CA GLY A 65 6.24 14.56 1.73
C GLY A 65 6.53 13.11 1.31
N LEU A 66 6.09 12.70 0.13
CA LEU A 66 6.40 11.39 -0.44
C LEU A 66 7.89 11.25 -0.76
N ALA A 67 8.51 12.30 -1.30
CA ALA A 67 9.94 12.32 -1.61
C ALA A 67 10.79 12.26 -0.32
N GLU A 68 10.41 13.00 0.72
CA GLU A 68 11.09 12.95 2.03
C GLU A 68 10.99 11.56 2.66
N ALA A 69 9.85 10.90 2.55
CA ALA A 69 9.66 9.55 3.03
C ALA A 69 10.43 8.49 2.22
N GLY A 70 11.09 8.88 1.14
CA GLY A 70 11.79 7.95 0.25
C GLY A 70 10.85 6.97 -0.46
N TRP A 71 9.61 7.37 -0.65
CA TRP A 71 8.58 6.49 -1.17
C TRP A 71 8.68 6.34 -2.69
N SER A 72 8.76 5.11 -3.14
CA SER A 72 8.70 4.76 -4.56
C SER A 72 7.68 3.65 -4.78
N PHE A 73 6.76 3.87 -5.70
CA PHE A 73 5.64 2.96 -5.93
C PHE A 73 6.08 1.56 -6.38
N LEU A 74 6.94 1.49 -7.37
CA LEU A 74 7.34 0.21 -7.95
C LEU A 74 8.15 -0.66 -6.98
N PRO A 75 9.17 -0.16 -6.29
CA PRO A 75 9.87 -0.91 -5.27
C PRO A 75 8.98 -1.33 -4.11
N LEU A 76 8.14 -0.43 -3.60
CA LEU A 76 7.32 -0.69 -2.44
C LEU A 76 6.22 -1.72 -2.72
N VAL A 77 5.51 -1.57 -3.84
CA VAL A 77 4.36 -2.42 -4.18
C VAL A 77 4.81 -3.74 -4.79
N PHE A 78 5.81 -3.73 -5.65
CA PHE A 78 6.23 -4.93 -6.38
C PHE A 78 7.57 -5.51 -5.91
N GLY A 79 8.26 -4.86 -4.98
CA GLY A 79 9.52 -5.33 -4.44
C GLY A 79 10.65 -5.37 -5.49
N VAL A 80 10.60 -4.53 -6.51
CA VAL A 80 11.65 -4.43 -7.52
C VAL A 80 12.75 -3.48 -7.06
N ASP A 81 13.97 -3.70 -7.55
CA ASP A 81 15.08 -2.81 -7.22
C ASP A 81 14.87 -1.42 -7.81
N ASP A 82 15.31 -0.41 -7.06
CA ASP A 82 15.28 0.98 -7.51
C ASP A 82 16.44 1.30 -8.46
N ALA A 83 17.33 0.34 -8.65
CA ALA A 83 18.45 0.42 -9.60
C ALA A 83 17.96 0.11 -11.02
N GLY A 84 18.19 1.02 -11.93
CA GLY A 84 17.85 0.86 -13.34
C GLY A 84 16.85 1.89 -13.84
N GLY A 85 16.64 1.88 -15.16
CA GLY A 85 15.70 2.79 -15.79
C GLY A 85 14.25 2.41 -15.50
N ARG A 86 13.36 3.39 -15.52
CA ARG A 86 11.92 3.19 -15.31
C ARG A 86 11.32 2.06 -16.17
N ARG A 87 11.83 1.88 -17.37
CA ARG A 87 11.37 0.81 -18.27
C ARG A 87 11.68 -0.59 -17.73
N ASP A 88 12.88 -0.76 -17.18
CA ASP A 88 13.30 -2.04 -16.60
C ASP A 88 12.57 -2.33 -15.29
N GLN A 89 12.36 -1.32 -14.47
CA GLN A 89 11.54 -1.40 -13.27
C GLN A 89 10.10 -1.83 -13.60
N LEU A 90 9.48 -1.23 -14.60
CA LEU A 90 8.13 -1.59 -15.06
C LEU A 90 8.08 -3.03 -15.58
N ARG A 91 9.08 -3.45 -16.33
CA ARG A 91 9.16 -4.82 -16.85
C ARG A 91 9.28 -5.85 -15.71
N ALA A 92 10.13 -5.57 -14.72
CA ALA A 92 10.28 -6.41 -13.54
C ALA A 92 9.00 -6.44 -12.70
N ALA A 93 8.34 -5.30 -12.53
CA ALA A 93 7.06 -5.20 -11.81
C ALA A 93 5.96 -6.01 -12.50
N LEU A 94 5.85 -5.91 -13.83
CA LEU A 94 4.88 -6.71 -14.61
C LEU A 94 5.13 -8.21 -14.46
N GLY A 95 6.38 -8.66 -14.51
CA GLY A 95 6.73 -10.07 -14.30
C GLY A 95 6.28 -10.57 -12.92
N ARG A 96 6.54 -9.82 -11.87
CA ARG A 96 6.12 -10.15 -10.50
C ARG A 96 4.61 -10.14 -10.36
N TYR A 97 3.94 -9.14 -10.91
CA TYR A 97 2.49 -9.04 -10.89
C TYR A 97 1.82 -10.23 -11.57
N THR A 98 2.28 -10.59 -12.76
CA THR A 98 1.76 -11.74 -13.51
C THR A 98 1.93 -13.06 -12.75
N ALA A 99 3.09 -13.28 -12.15
CA ALA A 99 3.35 -14.47 -11.34
C ALA A 99 2.45 -14.56 -10.12
N ALA A 100 2.17 -13.43 -9.49
CA ALA A 100 1.30 -13.38 -8.34
C ALA A 100 -0.16 -13.57 -8.69
N MET A 101 -0.63 -12.96 -9.77
CA MET A 101 -1.99 -13.18 -10.24
C MET A 101 -2.24 -14.66 -10.55
N ALA A 102 -1.28 -15.35 -11.13
CA ALA A 102 -1.37 -16.79 -11.33
C ALA A 102 -1.49 -17.58 -10.01
N ARG A 103 -0.78 -17.18 -8.96
CA ARG A 103 -0.92 -17.79 -7.63
C ARG A 103 -2.28 -17.51 -7.00
N HIS A 104 -2.76 -16.27 -7.05
CA HIS A 104 -4.07 -15.89 -6.54
C HIS A 104 -5.20 -16.64 -7.25
N HIS A 105 -5.12 -16.76 -8.56
CA HIS A 105 -6.11 -17.52 -9.33
C HIS A 105 -6.21 -18.96 -8.88
N ARG A 106 -5.08 -19.62 -8.59
CA ARG A 106 -5.09 -20.98 -8.03
C ARG A 106 -5.72 -21.03 -6.64
N GLN A 107 -5.45 -20.03 -5.80
CA GLN A 107 -6.05 -19.93 -4.46
C GLN A 107 -7.56 -19.72 -4.53
N ASP A 108 -8.03 -18.87 -5.44
CA ASP A 108 -9.46 -18.62 -5.66
C ASP A 108 -10.19 -19.88 -6.10
N GLN A 109 -9.59 -20.69 -6.93
CA GLN A 109 -10.14 -22.00 -7.33
C GLN A 109 -10.28 -22.95 -6.15
N VAL A 110 -9.30 -22.95 -5.23
CA VAL A 110 -9.37 -23.77 -4.01
C VAL A 110 -10.51 -23.29 -3.10
N ILE A 111 -10.65 -21.98 -2.91
CA ILE A 111 -11.74 -21.39 -2.12
C ILE A 111 -13.10 -21.75 -2.72
N ALA A 112 -13.26 -21.61 -4.03
CA ALA A 112 -14.49 -21.97 -4.73
C ALA A 112 -14.83 -23.47 -4.55
N ALA A 113 -13.85 -24.34 -4.64
CA ALA A 113 -14.03 -25.78 -4.40
C ALA A 113 -14.45 -26.06 -2.94
N CYS A 114 -13.86 -25.39 -1.97
CA CYS A 114 -14.26 -25.51 -0.56
C CYS A 114 -15.70 -25.03 -0.32
N GLN A 115 -16.10 -23.96 -0.95
CA GLN A 115 -17.47 -23.43 -0.85
C GLN A 115 -18.50 -24.36 -1.50
N ALA A 116 -18.15 -24.96 -2.63
CA ALA A 116 -19.03 -25.91 -3.33
C ALA A 116 -19.19 -27.24 -2.57
N GLY A 117 -18.20 -27.62 -1.75
CA GLY A 117 -18.24 -28.81 -0.89
C GLY A 117 -18.80 -28.55 0.51
N GLY A 118 -19.28 -27.34 0.82
CA GLY A 118 -19.89 -27.00 2.09
C GLY A 118 -21.23 -27.71 2.31
N PRO A 119 -21.64 -27.93 3.56
CA PRO A 119 -22.93 -28.50 3.88
C PRO A 119 -24.08 -27.60 3.48
#